data_ad16a54b247333e046992d5f1f768015
#
_entry.id   ad16a54b247333e046992d5f1f768015
#
_cell.length_a   1.000
_cell.length_b   1.000
_cell.length_c   1.000
_cell.angle_alpha   90.00
_cell.angle_beta   90.00
_cell.angle_gamma   90.00
#
_symmetry.space_group_name_H-M   'P 1'
#
loop_
_entity.id
_entity.type
_entity.pdbx_description
1 polymer ?
#
loop_
_entity_poly.entity_id
_entity_poly.type
_entity_poly.pdbx_seq_one_letter_code
_entity_poly.pdbx_strand_id
1 'polypeptide(L)'
;MAERLVTLNVNGVTIVRFKDKRIVDAGNIEQMGDEMLQLVNTQHLKQILLNFEGVEFLSSAAFNKLIELNKAVKDVGGVLRITGLRAEILEAFKMLRLNKIFDIRKTEADSLKAYGVTN
;
A
#
# COMPACT_ATOMS: atom_id res chain seq x y z
N MET A 1 10.00 14.56 -4.93
CA MET A 1 8.62 14.68 -5.43
C MET A 1 8.09 13.30 -5.82
N ALA A 2 6.91 12.94 -5.35
CA ALA A 2 6.33 11.64 -5.67
C ALA A 2 5.85 11.60 -7.12
N GLU A 3 6.33 10.64 -7.90
CA GLU A 3 5.95 10.49 -9.30
C GLU A 3 5.13 9.22 -9.55
N ARG A 4 5.26 8.22 -8.68
CA ARG A 4 4.54 6.95 -8.81
C ARG A 4 3.32 6.88 -7.91
N LEU A 5 3.26 7.72 -6.88
CA LEU A 5 2.21 7.70 -5.87
C LEU A 5 1.43 9.01 -5.85
N VAL A 6 0.15 8.89 -5.50
CA VAL A 6 -0.69 10.03 -5.13
C VAL A 6 -1.12 9.79 -3.69
N THR A 7 -0.93 10.78 -2.84
CA THR A 7 -1.27 10.66 -1.41
C THR A 7 -2.33 11.65 -1.00
N LEU A 8 -3.18 11.23 -0.08
CA LEU A 8 -4.25 12.05 0.48
C LEU A 8 -4.38 11.72 1.96
N ASN A 9 -4.41 12.74 2.81
CA ASN A 9 -4.61 12.53 4.25
C ASN A 9 -6.09 12.68 4.59
N VAL A 10 -6.63 11.67 5.30
CA VAL A 10 -8.01 11.67 5.80
C VAL A 10 -7.96 11.37 7.29
N ASN A 11 -8.13 12.40 8.12
CA ASN A 11 -8.17 12.28 9.58
C ASN A 11 -6.99 11.47 10.15
N GLY A 12 -5.79 11.76 9.68
CA GLY A 12 -4.57 11.11 10.16
C GLY A 12 -4.20 9.83 9.44
N VAL A 13 -5.02 9.34 8.51
CA VAL A 13 -4.70 8.19 7.67
C VAL A 13 -4.21 8.70 6.32
N THR A 14 -3.04 8.26 5.90
CA THR A 14 -2.52 8.59 4.58
C THR A 14 -2.96 7.53 3.59
N ILE A 15 -3.80 7.93 2.66
CA ILE A 15 -4.26 7.06 1.58
C ILE A 15 -3.28 7.21 0.42
N VAL A 16 -2.75 6.09 -0.03
CA VAL A 16 -1.77 6.04 -1.12
C VAL A 16 -2.43 5.37 -2.33
N ARG A 17 -2.43 6.05 -3.45
CA ARG A 17 -2.89 5.50 -4.72
C ARG A 17 -1.73 5.45 -5.70
N PHE A 18 -1.84 4.57 -6.69
CA PHE A 18 -0.76 4.30 -7.63
C PHE A 18 -1.13 4.85 -8.99
N LYS A 19 -0.18 5.55 -9.62
CA LYS A 19 -0.39 6.11 -10.97
C LYS A 19 -0.30 5.05 -12.05
N ASP A 20 0.50 4.00 -11.82
CA ASP A 20 0.72 2.95 -12.81
C ASP A 20 -0.36 1.88 -12.70
N LYS A 21 -0.97 1.52 -13.82
CA LYS A 21 -1.91 0.40 -13.87
C LYS A 21 -1.19 -0.94 -13.84
N ARG A 22 0.00 -1.00 -14.42
CA ARG A 22 0.82 -2.20 -14.49
C ARG A 22 2.16 -1.89 -13.81
N ILE A 23 2.37 -2.50 -12.66
CA ILE A 23 3.56 -2.25 -11.84
C ILE A 23 4.54 -3.38 -12.11
N VAL A 24 5.23 -3.30 -13.24
CA VAL A 24 6.11 -4.36 -13.76
C VAL A 24 7.51 -3.88 -14.14
N ASP A 25 7.69 -2.60 -14.42
CA ASP A 25 8.99 -2.05 -14.81
C ASP A 25 9.91 -1.93 -13.60
N ALA A 26 11.12 -2.48 -13.69
CA ALA A 26 12.05 -2.54 -12.56
C ALA A 26 12.40 -1.14 -12.03
N GLY A 27 12.65 -0.18 -12.91
CA GLY A 27 12.97 1.19 -12.49
C GLY A 27 11.79 1.86 -11.79
N ASN A 28 10.59 1.67 -12.32
CA ASN A 28 9.37 2.23 -11.70
C ASN A 28 9.10 1.59 -10.33
N ILE A 29 9.37 0.29 -10.19
CA ILE A 29 9.20 -0.41 -8.92
C ILE A 29 10.18 0.11 -7.88
N GLU A 30 11.44 0.32 -8.26
CA GLU A 30 12.43 0.90 -7.33
C GLU A 30 12.00 2.29 -6.89
N GLN A 31 11.57 3.13 -7.82
CA GLN A 31 11.10 4.48 -7.52
C GLN A 31 9.86 4.43 -6.60
N MET A 32 8.89 3.56 -6.92
CA MET A 32 7.71 3.38 -6.10
C MET A 32 8.08 2.95 -4.67
N GLY A 33 8.99 2.00 -4.55
CA GLY A 33 9.46 1.53 -3.25
C GLY A 33 10.11 2.62 -2.44
N ASP A 34 10.97 3.42 -3.07
CA ASP A 34 11.62 4.56 -2.41
C ASP A 34 10.60 5.59 -1.94
N GLU A 35 9.63 5.93 -2.78
CA GLU A 35 8.57 6.87 -2.42
C GLU A 35 7.73 6.36 -1.23
N MET A 36 7.40 5.08 -1.22
CA MET A 36 6.66 4.48 -0.12
C MET A 36 7.47 4.52 1.19
N LEU A 37 8.76 4.17 1.14
CA LEU A 37 9.61 4.20 2.33
C LEU A 37 9.81 5.61 2.86
N GLN A 38 9.83 6.62 1.99
CA GLN A 38 9.91 8.01 2.42
C GLN A 38 8.70 8.44 3.25
N LEU A 39 7.52 7.87 2.99
CA LEU A 39 6.34 8.17 3.79
C LEU A 39 6.59 7.84 5.27
N VAL A 40 7.30 6.77 5.53
CA VAL A 40 7.60 6.33 6.90
C VAL A 40 8.86 7.00 7.43
N ASN A 41 9.95 6.94 6.68
CA ASN A 41 11.27 7.34 7.16
C ASN A 41 11.49 8.85 7.17
N THR A 42 10.91 9.55 6.22
CA THR A 42 11.08 11.00 6.08
C THR A 42 9.89 11.79 6.60
N GLN A 43 8.67 11.35 6.27
CA GLN A 43 7.45 12.06 6.67
C GLN A 43 6.87 11.55 7.98
N HIS A 44 7.42 10.45 8.53
CA HIS A 44 7.03 9.86 9.82
C HIS A 44 5.54 9.49 9.89
N LEU A 45 4.96 9.08 8.77
CA LEU A 45 3.58 8.63 8.73
C LEU A 45 3.47 7.23 9.30
N LYS A 46 2.44 7.00 10.11
CA LYS A 46 2.24 5.71 10.80
C LYS A 46 0.98 4.98 10.38
N GLN A 47 -0.04 5.69 9.92
CA GLN A 47 -1.28 5.08 9.47
C GLN A 47 -1.36 5.22 7.95
N ILE A 48 -1.12 4.13 7.26
CA ILE A 48 -1.02 4.13 5.79
C ILE A 48 -2.00 3.13 5.21
N LEU A 49 -2.79 3.59 4.25
CA LEU A 49 -3.72 2.76 3.50
C LEU A 49 -3.32 2.76 2.04
N LEU A 50 -2.92 1.60 1.53
CA LEU A 50 -2.60 1.43 0.12
C LEU A 50 -3.88 1.06 -0.63
N ASN A 51 -4.31 1.92 -1.53
CA ASN A 51 -5.47 1.66 -2.37
C ASN A 51 -5.01 1.30 -3.77
N PHE A 52 -5.22 0.04 -4.14
CA PHE A 52 -4.81 -0.52 -5.42
C PHE A 52 -5.89 -0.45 -6.50
N GLU A 53 -6.95 0.32 -6.27
CA GLU A 53 -7.99 0.49 -7.28
C GLU A 53 -7.38 1.01 -8.57
N GLY A 54 -7.70 0.34 -9.69
CA GLY A 54 -7.12 0.66 -10.99
C GLY A 54 -5.82 -0.05 -11.32
N VAL A 55 -5.17 -0.68 -10.34
CA VAL A 55 -3.96 -1.47 -10.59
C VAL A 55 -4.37 -2.84 -11.12
N GLU A 56 -3.85 -3.18 -12.30
CA GLU A 56 -4.20 -4.40 -13.02
C GLU A 56 -3.18 -5.52 -12.85
N PHE A 57 -1.93 -5.17 -12.57
CA PHE A 57 -0.86 -6.15 -12.48
C PHE A 57 0.25 -5.69 -11.53
N LEU A 58 0.76 -6.65 -10.73
CA LEU A 58 1.91 -6.46 -9.84
C LEU A 58 2.92 -7.57 -10.09
N SER A 59 4.18 -7.20 -10.33
CA SER A 59 5.24 -8.20 -10.45
C SER A 59 5.73 -8.67 -9.08
N SER A 60 6.50 -9.74 -9.06
CA SER A 60 7.11 -10.27 -7.82
C SER A 60 7.96 -9.22 -7.10
N ALA A 61 8.69 -8.41 -7.86
CA ALA A 61 9.52 -7.35 -7.27
C ALA A 61 8.65 -6.31 -6.55
N ALA A 62 7.45 -6.02 -7.08
CA ALA A 62 6.52 -5.10 -6.43
C ALA A 62 6.03 -5.65 -5.09
N PHE A 63 5.72 -6.95 -5.03
CA PHE A 63 5.33 -7.59 -3.78
C PHE A 63 6.43 -7.45 -2.73
N ASN A 64 7.70 -7.61 -3.13
CA ASN A 64 8.82 -7.45 -2.21
C ASN A 64 8.88 -6.04 -1.63
N LYS A 65 8.60 -5.02 -2.44
CA LYS A 65 8.56 -3.62 -1.95
C LYS A 65 7.45 -3.41 -0.94
N LEU A 66 6.30 -4.06 -1.13
CA LEU A 66 5.21 -3.99 -0.16
C LEU A 66 5.60 -4.64 1.16
N ILE A 67 6.32 -5.75 1.12
CA ILE A 67 6.81 -6.42 2.33
C ILE A 67 7.80 -5.53 3.07
N GLU A 68 8.71 -4.87 2.36
CA GLU A 68 9.65 -3.92 2.95
C GLU A 68 8.92 -2.76 3.62
N LEU A 69 7.90 -2.22 2.96
CA LEU A 69 7.10 -1.14 3.54
C LEU A 69 6.39 -1.59 4.80
N ASN A 70 5.81 -2.79 4.79
CA ASN A 70 5.11 -3.32 5.95
C ASN A 70 6.04 -3.41 7.16
N LYS A 71 7.27 -3.88 6.93
CA LYS A 71 8.28 -3.95 7.99
C LYS A 71 8.60 -2.57 8.52
N ALA A 72 8.84 -1.59 7.65
CA ALA A 72 9.16 -0.22 8.06
C ALA A 72 8.04 0.40 8.89
N VAL A 73 6.79 0.18 8.49
CA VAL A 73 5.63 0.69 9.23
C VAL A 73 5.54 0.05 10.62
N LYS A 74 5.73 -1.26 10.70
CA LYS A 74 5.70 -1.97 11.98
C LYS A 74 6.82 -1.52 12.91
N ASP A 75 8.00 -1.27 12.36
CA ASP A 75 9.16 -0.85 13.15
C ASP A 75 8.93 0.49 13.86
N VAL A 76 8.06 1.34 13.33
CA VAL A 76 7.72 2.61 13.97
C VAL A 76 6.39 2.54 14.74
N GLY A 77 5.84 1.34 14.93
CA GLY A 77 4.59 1.16 15.65
C GLY A 77 3.36 1.60 14.87
N GLY A 78 3.45 1.65 13.56
CA GLY A 78 2.36 2.07 12.70
C GLY A 78 1.47 0.92 12.24
N VAL A 79 0.51 1.23 11.40
CA VAL A 79 -0.45 0.27 10.83
C VAL A 79 -0.56 0.48 9.33
N LEU A 80 -0.36 -0.59 8.58
CA LEU A 80 -0.50 -0.62 7.12
C LEU A 80 -1.68 -1.49 6.76
N ARG A 81 -2.60 -0.95 5.95
CA ARG A 81 -3.73 -1.70 5.40
C ARG A 81 -3.76 -1.58 3.89
N ILE A 82 -4.40 -2.54 3.25
CA ILE A 82 -4.51 -2.61 1.79
C ILE A 82 -5.98 -2.75 1.40
N THR A 83 -6.38 -2.04 0.36
CA THR A 83 -7.72 -2.14 -0.21
C THR A 83 -7.69 -2.01 -1.73
N GLY A 84 -8.81 -2.31 -2.36
CA GLY A 84 -8.98 -2.09 -3.79
C GLY A 84 -8.32 -3.11 -4.70
N LEU A 85 -7.89 -4.25 -4.16
CA LEU A 85 -7.25 -5.29 -4.97
C LEU A 85 -8.26 -5.94 -5.91
N ARG A 86 -7.92 -6.05 -7.20
CA ARG A 86 -8.73 -6.85 -8.10
C ARG A 86 -8.51 -8.34 -7.80
N ALA A 87 -9.46 -9.17 -8.24
CA ALA A 87 -9.51 -10.58 -7.86
C ALA A 87 -8.21 -11.33 -8.15
N GLU A 88 -7.60 -11.10 -9.31
CA GLU A 88 -6.37 -11.80 -9.71
C GLU A 88 -5.20 -11.45 -8.80
N ILE A 89 -5.11 -10.19 -8.37
CA ILE A 89 -4.05 -9.74 -7.47
C ILE A 89 -4.29 -10.27 -6.07
N LEU A 90 -5.53 -10.27 -5.62
CA LEU A 90 -5.88 -10.84 -4.31
C LEU A 90 -5.52 -12.33 -4.26
N GLU A 91 -5.79 -13.06 -5.34
CA GLU A 91 -5.40 -14.46 -5.42
C GLU A 91 -3.88 -14.64 -5.29
N ALA A 92 -3.09 -13.75 -5.94
CA ALA A 92 -1.64 -13.78 -5.81
C ALA A 92 -1.21 -13.54 -4.36
N PHE A 93 -1.83 -12.59 -3.67
CA PHE A 93 -1.57 -12.37 -2.24
C PHE A 93 -1.83 -13.64 -1.42
N LYS A 94 -2.93 -14.33 -1.71
CA LYS A 94 -3.27 -15.57 -1.00
C LYS A 94 -2.28 -16.69 -1.31
N MET A 95 -1.89 -16.85 -2.57
CA MET A 95 -0.93 -17.87 -2.97
C MET A 95 0.43 -17.66 -2.31
N LEU A 96 0.84 -16.41 -2.14
CA LEU A 96 2.09 -16.05 -1.47
C LEU A 96 1.93 -15.95 0.05
N ARG A 97 0.75 -16.23 0.57
CA ARG A 97 0.40 -16.13 1.98
C ARG A 97 0.56 -14.72 2.57
N LEU A 98 0.56 -13.73 1.71
CA LEU A 98 0.68 -12.32 2.13
C LEU A 98 -0.60 -11.82 2.79
N ASN A 99 -1.74 -12.46 2.54
CA ASN A 99 -2.99 -12.13 3.21
C ASN A 99 -2.95 -12.41 4.73
N LYS A 100 -1.92 -13.12 5.21
CA LYS A 100 -1.70 -13.33 6.64
C LYS A 100 -0.80 -12.25 7.24
N ILE A 101 -0.05 -11.56 6.39
CA ILE A 101 0.87 -10.49 6.81
C ILE A 101 0.19 -9.13 6.72
N PHE A 102 -0.58 -8.90 5.65
CA PHE A 102 -1.25 -7.63 5.40
C PHE A 102 -2.71 -7.69 5.83
N ASP A 103 -3.19 -6.59 6.42
CA ASP A 103 -4.61 -6.38 6.69
C ASP A 103 -5.26 -5.89 5.41
N ILE A 104 -5.93 -6.80 4.71
CA ILE A 104 -6.56 -6.52 3.42
C ILE A 104 -8.06 -6.32 3.64
N ARG A 105 -8.55 -5.16 3.24
CA ARG A 105 -9.97 -4.80 3.34
C ARG A 105 -10.55 -4.64 1.95
N LYS A 106 -11.85 -4.86 1.83
CA LYS A 106 -12.51 -4.87 0.54
C LYS A 106 -12.65 -3.46 -0.05
N THR A 107 -12.99 -2.49 0.78
CA THR A 107 -13.22 -1.10 0.34
C THR A 107 -12.42 -0.11 1.16
N GLU A 108 -12.25 1.10 0.58
CA GLU A 108 -11.59 2.19 1.29
C GLU A 108 -12.38 2.57 2.55
N ALA A 109 -13.72 2.57 2.47
CA ALA A 109 -14.57 2.89 3.61
C ALA A 109 -14.36 1.89 4.76
N ASP A 110 -14.33 0.60 4.47
CA ASP A 110 -14.07 -0.44 5.48
C ASP A 110 -12.69 -0.26 6.11
N SER A 111 -11.70 0.10 5.29
CA SER A 111 -10.33 0.31 5.75
C SER A 111 -10.24 1.51 6.68
N LEU A 112 -10.90 2.60 6.33
CA LEU A 112 -10.93 3.81 7.17
C LEU A 112 -11.61 3.54 8.50
N LYS A 113 -12.69 2.77 8.51
CA LYS A 113 -13.35 2.37 9.76
C LYS A 113 -12.39 1.61 10.67
N ALA A 114 -11.57 0.75 10.11
CA ALA A 114 -10.58 -0.02 10.88
C ALA A 114 -9.53 0.89 11.54
N TYR A 115 -9.30 2.09 10.98
CA TYR A 115 -8.43 3.11 11.59
C TYR A 115 -9.18 3.99 12.59
N GLY A 116 -10.50 3.78 12.77
CA GLY A 116 -11.33 4.60 13.64
C GLY A 116 -11.88 5.85 12.96
N VAL A 117 -11.75 5.96 11.64
CA VAL A 117 -12.28 7.09 10.89
C VAL A 117 -13.71 6.79 10.48
N THR A 118 -14.64 7.62 10.94
CA THR A 118 -16.06 7.52 10.59
C THR A 118 -16.52 8.83 9.99
N ASN A 119 -17.38 8.72 9.00
CA ASN A 119 -18.01 9.92 8.40
C ASN A 119 -19.44 10.03 8.86
#